data_719df53db796a9864b93c3725d8d0647
#
_entry.id   719df53db796a9864b93c3725d8d0647
#
_cell.length_a   1.000
_cell.length_b   1.000
_cell.length_c   1.000
_cell.angle_alpha   90.00
_cell.angle_beta   90.00
_cell.angle_gamma   90.00
#
_symmetry.space_group_name_H-M   'P 1'
#
loop_
_entity.id
_entity.type
_entity.pdbx_description
1 polymer ?
#
loop_
_entity_poly.entity_id
_entity_poly.type
_entity_poly.pdbx_seq_one_letter_code
_entity_poly.pdbx_strand_id
1 'polypeptide(L)'
;MEISDYLVIVMFVSFIALLFTGFPIAWVLGGTAVIFTGVGMLADQYLDAFTGIDYTVYSMNVNRVYRLMYNWVLVALPMFIFMGLMLDRSGIAEKMMKSMQNLFGKVRGGLAVTVCLIGIILAASTGIVGASVVLLGLLTIPAMMKQGYAKTFAVGTVAGSGTLGILIPPSIMLVIMADQLALSVGDLFMGAVLPGLILGVLYIAFILVYGLIKPDSAPLDPERKPIQLRMIWDAIKDIYDDDGTI
;
A
#
# COMPACT_ATOMS: atom_id res chain seq x y z
N MET A 1 -4.88 39.43 -12.32
CA MET A 1 -5.32 38.41 -11.38
C MET A 1 -6.68 38.84 -10.87
N GLU A 2 -7.66 38.06 -11.12
CA GLU A 2 -9.02 38.29 -10.64
C GLU A 2 -9.13 37.84 -9.17
N ILE A 3 -10.15 38.30 -8.46
CA ILE A 3 -10.38 37.95 -7.04
C ILE A 3 -10.51 36.41 -6.88
N SER A 4 -11.07 35.77 -7.89
CA SER A 4 -11.14 34.30 -7.98
C SER A 4 -9.77 33.60 -7.90
N ASP A 5 -8.72 34.17 -8.55
CA ASP A 5 -7.38 33.61 -8.53
C ASP A 5 -6.76 33.67 -7.13
N TYR A 6 -6.98 34.79 -6.43
CA TYR A 6 -6.50 34.93 -5.05
C TYR A 6 -7.20 33.94 -4.10
N LEU A 7 -8.52 33.76 -4.27
CA LEU A 7 -9.28 32.80 -3.47
C LEU A 7 -8.76 31.37 -3.62
N VAL A 8 -8.43 30.95 -4.85
CA VAL A 8 -7.87 29.62 -5.11
C VAL A 8 -6.49 29.46 -4.44
N ILE A 9 -5.62 30.47 -4.56
CA ILE A 9 -4.29 30.44 -3.94
C ILE A 9 -4.42 30.36 -2.42
N VAL A 10 -5.25 31.19 -1.81
CA VAL A 10 -5.46 31.21 -0.36
C VAL A 10 -6.07 29.89 0.12
N MET A 11 -6.97 29.27 -0.65
CA MET A 11 -7.54 27.96 -0.36
C MET A 11 -6.43 26.91 -0.32
N PHE A 12 -5.55 26.86 -1.33
CA PHE A 12 -4.44 25.90 -1.38
C PHE A 12 -3.45 26.10 -0.24
N VAL A 13 -3.06 27.34 0.03
CA VAL A 13 -2.14 27.67 1.12
C VAL A 13 -2.74 27.31 2.48
N SER A 14 -4.01 27.64 2.71
CA SER A 14 -4.70 27.29 3.96
C SER A 14 -4.86 25.77 4.11
N PHE A 15 -5.17 25.06 3.03
CA PHE A 15 -5.22 23.59 3.01
C PHE A 15 -3.88 22.98 3.43
N ILE A 16 -2.78 23.41 2.81
CA ILE A 16 -1.43 22.94 3.15
C ILE A 16 -1.09 23.27 4.60
N ALA A 17 -1.36 24.49 5.06
CA ALA A 17 -1.11 24.91 6.43
C ALA A 17 -1.89 24.04 7.45
N LEU A 18 -3.16 23.74 7.15
CA LEU A 18 -3.99 22.90 8.00
C LEU A 18 -3.51 21.44 8.04
N LEU A 19 -2.91 20.92 6.97
CA LEU A 19 -2.32 19.57 6.98
C LEU A 19 -1.19 19.47 8.01
N PHE A 20 -0.41 20.52 8.20
CA PHE A 20 0.68 20.52 9.21
C PHE A 20 0.18 20.63 10.65
N THR A 21 -1.09 20.92 10.88
CA THR A 21 -1.68 20.97 12.24
C THR A 21 -1.98 19.61 12.84
N GLY A 22 -1.86 18.52 12.02
CA GLY A 22 -2.11 17.13 12.47
C GLY A 22 -3.57 16.71 12.47
N PHE A 23 -4.49 17.54 11.96
CA PHE A 23 -5.88 17.12 11.77
C PHE A 23 -6.00 16.02 10.70
N PRO A 24 -6.96 15.08 10.84
CA PRO A 24 -7.24 14.09 9.80
C PRO A 24 -7.55 14.74 8.46
N ILE A 25 -6.93 14.26 7.38
CA ILE A 25 -7.04 14.82 6.03
C ILE A 25 -8.49 14.99 5.58
N ALA A 26 -9.38 14.05 5.93
CA ALA A 26 -10.79 14.12 5.58
C ALA A 26 -11.48 15.37 6.16
N TRP A 27 -11.16 15.74 7.40
CA TRP A 27 -11.69 16.94 8.05
C TRP A 27 -11.11 18.22 7.44
N VAL A 28 -9.83 18.19 7.11
CA VAL A 28 -9.18 19.34 6.46
C VAL A 28 -9.78 19.58 5.07
N LEU A 29 -9.94 18.51 4.27
CA LEU A 29 -10.57 18.62 2.94
C LEU A 29 -12.03 19.10 3.02
N GLY A 30 -12.82 18.48 3.89
CA GLY A 30 -14.22 18.88 4.06
C GLY A 30 -14.37 20.28 4.61
N GLY A 31 -13.59 20.65 5.63
CA GLY A 31 -13.62 21.97 6.25
C GLY A 31 -13.19 23.08 5.30
N THR A 32 -12.08 22.90 4.58
CA THR A 32 -11.64 23.89 3.58
C THR A 32 -12.66 24.04 2.45
N ALA A 33 -13.23 22.94 1.95
CA ALA A 33 -14.25 23.01 0.91
C ALA A 33 -15.48 23.81 1.37
N VAL A 34 -15.99 23.55 2.57
CA VAL A 34 -17.16 24.30 3.10
C VAL A 34 -16.85 25.76 3.34
N ILE A 35 -15.71 26.07 3.99
CA ILE A 35 -15.32 27.44 4.30
C ILE A 35 -15.12 28.25 3.02
N PHE A 36 -14.36 27.72 2.05
CA PHE A 36 -14.08 28.46 0.82
C PHE A 36 -15.29 28.55 -0.13
N THR A 37 -16.22 27.59 -0.08
CA THR A 37 -17.52 27.74 -0.75
C THR A 37 -18.30 28.93 -0.15
N GLY A 38 -18.36 29.04 1.18
CA GLY A 38 -19.00 30.16 1.84
C GLY A 38 -18.33 31.51 1.52
N VAL A 39 -16.99 31.55 1.55
CA VAL A 39 -16.22 32.74 1.20
C VAL A 39 -16.42 33.12 -0.27
N GLY A 40 -16.46 32.14 -1.18
CA GLY A 40 -16.74 32.40 -2.60
C GLY A 40 -18.13 33.01 -2.83
N MET A 41 -19.16 32.45 -2.19
CA MET A 41 -20.53 33.01 -2.27
C MET A 41 -20.61 34.44 -1.73
N LEU A 42 -19.90 34.73 -0.62
CA LEU A 42 -19.84 36.09 -0.08
C LEU A 42 -19.07 37.04 -1.02
N ALA A 43 -18.00 36.58 -1.64
CA ALA A 43 -17.22 37.36 -2.58
C ALA A 43 -18.05 37.69 -3.84
N ASP A 44 -18.85 36.78 -4.36
CA ASP A 44 -19.74 37.03 -5.48
C ASP A 44 -20.84 38.05 -5.10
N GLN A 45 -21.35 37.96 -3.87
CA GLN A 45 -22.42 38.85 -3.42
C GLN A 45 -21.96 40.26 -3.10
N TYR A 46 -20.75 40.47 -2.56
CA TYR A 46 -20.27 41.75 -2.04
C TYR A 46 -19.14 42.38 -2.86
N LEU A 47 -18.42 41.59 -3.68
CA LEU A 47 -17.22 42.01 -4.40
C LEU A 47 -17.34 41.83 -5.91
N ASP A 48 -18.51 41.45 -6.43
CA ASP A 48 -18.73 41.10 -7.85
C ASP A 48 -17.63 40.19 -8.43
N ALA A 49 -17.18 39.21 -7.64
CA ALA A 49 -16.00 38.40 -7.92
C ALA A 49 -16.31 37.19 -8.76
N PHE A 50 -17.23 37.15 -9.63
CA PHE A 50 -17.57 36.07 -10.60
C PHE A 50 -16.90 34.70 -10.33
N THR A 51 -17.04 34.19 -9.10
CA THR A 51 -16.44 32.86 -8.75
C THR A 51 -17.24 31.70 -9.34
N GLY A 52 -18.49 31.97 -9.76
CA GLY A 52 -19.40 30.94 -10.27
C GLY A 52 -19.88 29.96 -9.20
N ILE A 53 -19.66 30.25 -7.93
CA ILE A 53 -20.10 29.40 -6.81
C ILE A 53 -21.50 29.87 -6.38
N ASP A 54 -22.52 29.20 -6.94
CA ASP A 54 -23.92 29.43 -6.62
C ASP A 54 -24.51 28.29 -5.76
N TYR A 55 -25.65 28.54 -5.15
CA TYR A 55 -26.42 27.51 -4.41
C TYR A 55 -26.69 26.27 -5.23
N THR A 56 -26.81 26.41 -6.55
CA THR A 56 -27.00 25.29 -7.48
C THR A 56 -25.78 24.37 -7.49
N VAL A 57 -24.56 24.94 -7.52
CA VAL A 57 -23.30 24.19 -7.47
C VAL A 57 -23.14 23.50 -6.11
N TYR A 58 -23.53 24.18 -5.02
CA TYR A 58 -23.50 23.57 -3.69
C TYR A 58 -24.47 22.38 -3.57
N SER A 59 -25.68 22.49 -4.12
CA SER A 59 -26.66 21.40 -4.12
C SER A 59 -26.21 20.17 -4.88
N MET A 60 -25.33 20.34 -5.89
CA MET A 60 -24.74 19.22 -6.60
C MET A 60 -23.86 18.32 -5.71
N ASN A 61 -23.30 18.87 -4.62
CA ASN A 61 -22.52 18.07 -3.67
C ASN A 61 -23.39 17.03 -2.96
N VAL A 62 -24.62 17.35 -2.65
CA VAL A 62 -25.58 16.39 -2.05
C VAL A 62 -25.79 15.21 -2.99
N ASN A 63 -26.00 15.48 -4.28
CA ASN A 63 -26.16 14.44 -5.29
C ASN A 63 -24.88 13.60 -5.48
N ARG A 64 -23.69 14.20 -5.36
CA ARG A 64 -22.43 13.48 -5.40
C ARG A 64 -22.25 12.55 -4.20
N VAL A 65 -22.59 13.03 -2.99
CA VAL A 65 -22.58 12.20 -1.77
C VAL A 65 -23.54 11.02 -1.92
N TYR A 66 -24.74 11.27 -2.42
CA TYR A 66 -25.72 10.20 -2.70
C TYR A 66 -25.16 9.16 -3.68
N ARG A 67 -24.56 9.59 -4.78
CA ARG A 67 -23.94 8.66 -5.76
C ARG A 67 -22.82 7.84 -5.13
N LEU A 68 -21.99 8.44 -4.28
CA LEU A 68 -20.95 7.72 -3.55
C LEU A 68 -21.55 6.66 -2.61
N MET A 69 -22.65 6.96 -1.92
CA MET A 69 -23.33 6.00 -1.02
C MET A 69 -23.93 4.81 -1.76
N TYR A 70 -24.38 5.00 -3.00
CA TYR A 70 -24.92 3.94 -3.86
C TYR A 70 -23.84 3.25 -4.73
N ASN A 71 -22.59 3.68 -4.64
CA ASN A 71 -21.52 3.10 -5.44
C ASN A 71 -21.11 1.74 -4.86
N TRP A 72 -21.57 0.66 -5.49
CA TRP A 72 -21.26 -0.70 -5.10
C TRP A 72 -19.77 -1.05 -5.18
N VAL A 73 -19.00 -0.38 -6.05
CA VAL A 73 -17.54 -0.57 -6.17
C VAL A 73 -16.82 -0.23 -4.86
N LEU A 74 -17.32 0.78 -4.13
CA LEU A 74 -16.73 1.17 -2.86
C LEU A 74 -16.95 0.15 -1.73
N VAL A 75 -17.89 -0.80 -1.88
CA VAL A 75 -18.05 -1.92 -0.94
C VAL A 75 -16.80 -2.82 -0.93
N ALA A 76 -16.04 -2.83 -2.01
CA ALA A 76 -14.77 -3.55 -2.05
C ALA A 76 -13.77 -3.07 -0.98
N LEU A 77 -13.79 -1.77 -0.61
CA LEU A 77 -12.86 -1.21 0.37
C LEU A 77 -12.95 -1.90 1.74
N PRO A 78 -14.11 -1.96 2.42
CA PRO A 78 -14.21 -2.65 3.70
C PRO A 78 -13.95 -4.15 3.58
N MET A 79 -14.27 -4.78 2.44
CA MET A 79 -13.99 -6.21 2.22
C MET A 79 -12.48 -6.48 2.11
N PHE A 80 -11.72 -5.64 1.42
CA PHE A 80 -10.25 -5.75 1.38
C PHE A 80 -9.62 -5.52 2.74
N ILE A 81 -10.10 -4.52 3.51
CA ILE A 81 -9.61 -4.28 4.87
C ILE A 81 -9.90 -5.51 5.75
N PHE A 82 -11.10 -6.07 5.67
CA PHE A 82 -11.47 -7.28 6.40
C PHE A 82 -10.58 -8.46 6.01
N MET A 83 -10.38 -8.69 4.73
CA MET A 83 -9.49 -9.76 4.22
C MET A 83 -8.06 -9.58 4.73
N GLY A 84 -7.52 -8.35 4.68
CA GLY A 84 -6.18 -8.05 5.18
C GLY A 84 -6.04 -8.31 6.68
N LEU A 85 -7.02 -7.89 7.48
CA LEU A 85 -7.05 -8.14 8.93
C LEU A 85 -7.18 -9.63 9.26
N MET A 86 -7.97 -10.38 8.50
CA MET A 86 -8.10 -11.83 8.68
C MET A 86 -6.79 -12.53 8.37
N LEU A 87 -6.10 -12.14 7.29
CA LEU A 87 -4.79 -12.71 6.95
C LEU A 87 -3.73 -12.40 8.02
N ASP A 88 -3.73 -11.17 8.54
CA ASP A 88 -2.83 -10.76 9.63
C ASP A 88 -3.07 -11.59 10.90
N ARG A 89 -4.34 -11.75 11.28
CA ARG A 89 -4.73 -12.50 12.48
C ARG A 89 -4.58 -14.01 12.36
N SER A 90 -4.55 -14.56 11.14
CA SER A 90 -4.42 -16.01 10.90
C SER A 90 -3.03 -16.55 11.20
N GLY A 91 -2.00 -15.70 11.33
CA GLY A 91 -0.61 -16.12 11.50
C GLY A 91 0.03 -16.79 10.26
N ILE A 92 -0.70 -16.85 9.14
CA ILE A 92 -0.20 -17.43 7.88
C ILE A 92 1.07 -16.73 7.42
N ALA A 93 1.12 -15.40 7.54
CA ALA A 93 2.29 -14.60 7.17
C ALA A 93 3.56 -15.04 7.91
N GLU A 94 3.46 -15.31 9.20
CA GLU A 94 4.60 -15.77 10.03
C GLU A 94 5.03 -17.19 9.65
N LYS A 95 4.08 -18.10 9.41
CA LYS A 95 4.36 -19.48 8.95
C LYS A 95 5.05 -19.48 7.59
N MET A 96 4.51 -18.72 6.63
CA MET A 96 5.12 -18.57 5.31
C MET A 96 6.54 -18.01 5.39
N MET A 97 6.79 -17.04 6.29
CA MET A 97 8.11 -16.46 6.47
C MET A 97 9.11 -17.52 6.94
N LYS A 98 8.77 -18.33 7.94
CA LYS A 98 9.63 -19.41 8.44
C LYS A 98 9.94 -20.44 7.36
N SER A 99 8.94 -20.87 6.60
CA SER A 99 9.10 -21.84 5.52
C SER A 99 9.98 -21.30 4.39
N MET A 100 9.77 -20.04 3.99
CA MET A 100 10.57 -19.43 2.92
C MET A 100 12.00 -19.07 3.33
N GLN A 101 12.25 -18.73 4.60
CA GLN A 101 13.61 -18.53 5.11
C GLN A 101 14.46 -19.78 4.92
N ASN A 102 13.89 -20.95 5.15
CA ASN A 102 14.57 -22.22 4.96
C ASN A 102 14.95 -22.51 3.49
N LEU A 103 14.16 -21.98 2.53
CA LEU A 103 14.41 -22.17 1.10
C LEU A 103 15.58 -21.31 0.59
N PHE A 104 15.66 -20.06 1.01
CA PHE A 104 16.62 -19.09 0.47
C PHE A 104 17.88 -18.88 1.33
N GLY A 105 18.02 -19.60 2.43
CA GLY A 105 19.13 -19.42 3.38
C GLY A 105 20.54 -19.61 2.81
N LYS A 106 20.68 -20.25 1.63
CA LYS A 106 21.98 -20.45 0.97
C LYS A 106 22.45 -19.30 0.07
N VAL A 107 21.57 -18.39 -0.27
CA VAL A 107 21.88 -17.29 -1.18
C VAL A 107 22.24 -16.04 -0.37
N ARG A 108 23.27 -15.30 -0.79
CA ARG A 108 23.54 -13.99 -0.20
C ARG A 108 22.32 -13.08 -0.44
N GLY A 109 21.81 -12.46 0.63
CA GLY A 109 20.58 -11.72 0.55
C GLY A 109 19.31 -12.60 0.55
N GLY A 110 19.44 -13.92 0.82
CA GLY A 110 18.31 -14.86 0.77
C GLY A 110 17.15 -14.47 1.69
N LEU A 111 17.44 -13.98 2.90
CA LEU A 111 16.40 -13.47 3.78
C LEU A 111 15.73 -12.21 3.19
N ALA A 112 16.47 -11.31 2.54
CA ALA A 112 15.89 -10.15 1.88
C ALA A 112 15.02 -10.53 0.68
N VAL A 113 15.41 -11.55 -0.10
CA VAL A 113 14.57 -12.13 -1.16
C VAL A 113 13.29 -12.73 -0.56
N THR A 114 13.39 -13.47 0.53
CA THR A 114 12.25 -14.01 1.27
C THR A 114 11.30 -12.89 1.70
N VAL A 115 11.82 -11.82 2.28
CA VAL A 115 11.04 -10.64 2.68
C VAL A 115 10.34 -10.01 1.48
N CYS A 116 11.01 -9.91 0.34
CA CYS A 116 10.41 -9.38 -0.88
C CYS A 116 9.27 -10.27 -1.40
N LEU A 117 9.45 -11.58 -1.44
CA LEU A 117 8.42 -12.54 -1.88
C LEU A 117 7.20 -12.52 -0.95
N ILE A 118 7.43 -12.53 0.36
CA ILE A 118 6.34 -12.43 1.34
C ILE A 118 5.66 -11.07 1.24
N GLY A 119 6.44 -10.00 1.05
CA GLY A 119 5.92 -8.68 0.80
C GLY A 119 4.97 -8.63 -0.40
N ILE A 120 5.32 -9.28 -1.51
CA ILE A 120 4.46 -9.41 -2.69
C ILE A 120 3.14 -10.12 -2.34
N ILE A 121 3.21 -11.25 -1.63
CA ILE A 121 2.03 -12.04 -1.28
C ILE A 121 1.12 -11.29 -0.29
N LEU A 122 1.70 -10.75 0.79
CA LEU A 122 0.95 -9.98 1.79
C LEU A 122 0.37 -8.70 1.20
N ALA A 123 1.17 -8.02 0.39
CA ALA A 123 0.77 -6.80 -0.26
C ALA A 123 -0.41 -7.02 -1.22
N ALA A 124 -0.37 -8.09 -2.02
CA ALA A 124 -1.48 -8.52 -2.87
C ALA A 124 -2.75 -8.86 -2.06
N SER A 125 -2.59 -9.37 -0.84
CA SER A 125 -3.74 -9.76 -0.01
C SER A 125 -4.36 -8.59 0.75
N THR A 126 -3.57 -7.58 1.14
CA THR A 126 -4.06 -6.47 1.98
C THR A 126 -4.48 -5.24 1.17
N GLY A 127 -3.83 -5.01 0.02
CA GLY A 127 -4.05 -3.82 -0.81
C GLY A 127 -3.74 -2.48 -0.11
N ILE A 128 -3.18 -2.51 1.11
CA ILE A 128 -2.87 -1.34 1.93
C ILE A 128 -1.38 -1.33 2.29
N VAL A 129 -0.63 -0.38 1.74
CA VAL A 129 0.83 -0.28 1.94
C VAL A 129 1.22 -0.13 3.40
N GLY A 130 0.56 0.79 4.11
CA GLY A 130 0.94 1.11 5.49
C GLY A 130 0.88 -0.11 6.41
N ALA A 131 -0.19 -0.87 6.36
CA ALA A 131 -0.36 -2.08 7.17
C ALA A 131 0.67 -3.14 6.77
N SER A 132 0.84 -3.40 5.47
CA SER A 132 1.78 -4.41 4.97
C SER A 132 3.23 -4.09 5.33
N VAL A 133 3.66 -2.82 5.18
CA VAL A 133 5.02 -2.39 5.54
C VAL A 133 5.28 -2.53 7.04
N VAL A 134 4.31 -2.13 7.88
CA VAL A 134 4.45 -2.23 9.33
C VAL A 134 4.52 -3.69 9.76
N LEU A 135 3.59 -4.53 9.29
CA LEU A 135 3.58 -5.96 9.61
C LEU A 135 4.86 -6.64 9.15
N LEU A 136 5.22 -6.45 7.88
CA LEU A 136 6.46 -7.01 7.32
C LEU A 136 7.68 -6.53 8.09
N GLY A 137 7.73 -5.24 8.46
CA GLY A 137 8.80 -4.66 9.26
C GLY A 137 8.94 -5.28 10.64
N LEU A 138 7.85 -5.43 11.37
CA LEU A 138 7.83 -6.04 12.70
C LEU A 138 8.31 -7.49 12.68
N LEU A 139 7.94 -8.25 11.65
CA LEU A 139 8.31 -9.66 11.52
C LEU A 139 9.76 -9.84 11.04
N THR A 140 10.21 -9.00 10.08
CA THR A 140 11.43 -9.31 9.32
C THR A 140 12.64 -8.50 9.75
N ILE A 141 12.48 -7.23 10.16
CA ILE A 141 13.63 -6.40 10.58
C ILE A 141 14.40 -7.02 11.74
N PRO A 142 13.78 -7.53 12.84
CA PRO A 142 14.51 -8.17 13.91
C PRO A 142 15.30 -9.39 13.44
N ALA A 143 14.74 -10.19 12.53
CA ALA A 143 15.41 -11.36 11.96
C ALA A 143 16.60 -10.96 11.09
N MET A 144 16.44 -9.95 10.21
CA MET A 144 17.52 -9.41 9.37
C MET A 144 18.66 -8.82 10.22
N MET A 145 18.31 -8.08 11.28
CA MET A 145 19.32 -7.51 12.20
C MET A 145 20.11 -8.60 12.94
N LYS A 146 19.44 -9.68 13.37
CA LYS A 146 20.11 -10.83 14.02
C LYS A 146 21.08 -11.54 13.07
N GLN A 147 20.78 -11.59 11.79
CA GLN A 147 21.66 -12.15 10.77
C GLN A 147 22.79 -11.19 10.31
N GLY A 148 22.84 -9.96 10.88
CA GLY A 148 23.89 -8.99 10.55
C GLY A 148 23.67 -8.18 9.28
N TYR A 149 22.43 -8.09 8.77
CA TYR A 149 22.12 -7.22 7.64
C TYR A 149 22.33 -5.74 7.97
N ALA A 150 22.82 -4.95 7.01
CA ALA A 150 22.89 -3.52 7.18
C ALA A 150 21.48 -2.93 7.40
N LYS A 151 21.33 -2.10 8.44
CA LYS A 151 20.04 -1.51 8.82
C LYS A 151 19.32 -0.80 7.68
N THR A 152 20.08 -0.01 6.90
CA THR A 152 19.55 0.72 5.73
C THR A 152 19.02 -0.23 4.65
N PHE A 153 19.72 -1.34 4.41
CA PHE A 153 19.31 -2.33 3.44
C PHE A 153 18.08 -3.10 3.90
N ALA A 154 18.02 -3.50 5.18
CA ALA A 154 16.87 -4.17 5.77
C ALA A 154 15.60 -3.31 5.69
N VAL A 155 15.68 -2.05 6.15
CA VAL A 155 14.55 -1.11 6.11
C VAL A 155 14.14 -0.80 4.67
N GLY A 156 15.09 -0.60 3.76
CA GLY A 156 14.82 -0.35 2.34
C GLY A 156 14.12 -1.54 1.66
N THR A 157 14.53 -2.77 1.97
CA THR A 157 13.88 -3.99 1.45
C THR A 157 12.43 -4.10 1.92
N VAL A 158 12.18 -3.87 3.21
CA VAL A 158 10.83 -3.93 3.78
C VAL A 158 9.94 -2.84 3.16
N ALA A 159 10.42 -1.60 3.12
CA ALA A 159 9.66 -0.50 2.54
C ALA A 159 9.35 -0.73 1.06
N GLY A 160 10.36 -1.12 0.26
CA GLY A 160 10.18 -1.42 -1.15
C GLY A 160 9.20 -2.58 -1.40
N SER A 161 9.36 -3.68 -0.66
CA SER A 161 8.49 -4.86 -0.82
C SER A 161 7.04 -4.57 -0.46
N GLY A 162 6.81 -3.79 0.60
CA GLY A 162 5.45 -3.41 1.01
C GLY A 162 4.73 -2.49 0.02
N THR A 163 5.46 -1.70 -0.77
CA THR A 163 4.84 -0.82 -1.79
C THR A 163 4.28 -1.59 -2.99
N LEU A 164 4.72 -2.82 -3.23
CA LEU A 164 4.19 -3.67 -4.31
C LEU A 164 2.71 -3.98 -4.16
N GLY A 165 2.15 -3.86 -2.96
CA GLY A 165 0.72 -4.10 -2.70
C GLY A 165 -0.23 -3.10 -3.34
N ILE A 166 0.24 -1.94 -3.75
CA ILE A 166 -0.58 -1.01 -4.54
C ILE A 166 -0.69 -1.48 -5.99
N LEU A 167 0.37 -2.12 -6.50
CA LEU A 167 0.51 -2.44 -7.93
C LEU A 167 0.00 -3.83 -8.27
N ILE A 168 0.16 -4.79 -7.34
CA ILE A 168 -0.24 -6.19 -7.60
C ILE A 168 -1.70 -6.38 -7.17
N PRO A 169 -2.58 -6.81 -8.09
CA PRO A 169 -3.97 -7.10 -7.75
C PRO A 169 -4.09 -8.27 -6.74
N PRO A 170 -5.11 -8.24 -5.87
CA PRO A 170 -6.13 -7.22 -5.71
C PRO A 170 -5.67 -5.99 -4.91
N SER A 171 -5.91 -4.79 -5.43
CA SER A 171 -5.46 -3.53 -4.83
C SER A 171 -6.60 -2.54 -4.70
N ILE A 172 -6.76 -1.95 -3.52
CA ILE A 172 -7.75 -0.91 -3.25
C ILE A 172 -7.55 0.29 -4.17
N MET A 173 -6.28 0.65 -4.43
CA MET A 173 -5.95 1.80 -5.27
C MET A 173 -6.43 1.61 -6.72
N LEU A 174 -6.26 0.40 -7.25
CA LEU A 174 -6.75 0.06 -8.60
C LEU A 174 -8.28 0.07 -8.68
N VAL A 175 -8.98 -0.34 -7.61
CA VAL A 175 -10.45 -0.29 -7.54
C VAL A 175 -10.94 1.16 -7.58
N ILE A 176 -10.35 2.04 -6.76
CA ILE A 176 -10.70 3.47 -6.75
C ILE A 176 -10.37 4.11 -8.11
N MET A 177 -9.22 3.77 -8.70
CA MET A 177 -8.81 4.28 -9.99
C MET A 177 -9.76 3.84 -11.11
N ALA A 178 -10.19 2.57 -11.11
CA ALA A 178 -11.17 2.05 -12.05
C ALA A 178 -12.50 2.82 -11.97
N ASP A 179 -12.99 3.07 -10.74
CA ASP A 179 -14.21 3.84 -10.50
C ASP A 179 -14.10 5.27 -11.01
N GLN A 180 -12.99 5.96 -10.72
CA GLN A 180 -12.78 7.35 -11.17
C GLN A 180 -12.60 7.51 -12.67
N LEU A 181 -12.00 6.51 -13.33
CA LEU A 181 -11.78 6.48 -14.77
C LEU A 181 -12.95 5.86 -15.55
N ALA A 182 -13.99 5.39 -14.84
CA ALA A 182 -15.13 4.65 -15.40
C ALA A 182 -14.69 3.42 -16.23
N LEU A 183 -13.64 2.72 -15.78
CA LEU A 183 -13.10 1.52 -16.37
C LEU A 183 -13.56 0.27 -15.61
N SER A 184 -13.50 -0.88 -16.27
CA SER A 184 -13.70 -2.17 -15.60
C SER A 184 -12.58 -2.45 -14.61
N VAL A 185 -12.95 -2.78 -13.36
CA VAL A 185 -11.98 -3.17 -12.32
C VAL A 185 -11.18 -4.39 -12.77
N GLY A 186 -11.83 -5.35 -13.43
CA GLY A 186 -11.17 -6.55 -13.94
C GLY A 186 -10.10 -6.25 -15.00
N ASP A 187 -10.40 -5.35 -15.94
CA ASP A 187 -9.45 -4.97 -16.99
C ASP A 187 -8.25 -4.23 -16.42
N LEU A 188 -8.50 -3.37 -15.43
CA LEU A 188 -7.42 -2.65 -14.76
C LEU A 188 -6.53 -3.60 -13.93
N PHE A 189 -7.13 -4.59 -13.27
CA PHE A 189 -6.38 -5.64 -12.58
C PHE A 189 -5.52 -6.45 -13.54
N MET A 190 -6.08 -6.91 -14.66
CA MET A 190 -5.34 -7.64 -15.69
C MET A 190 -4.16 -6.82 -16.22
N GLY A 191 -4.38 -5.53 -16.50
CA GLY A 191 -3.33 -4.62 -16.95
C GLY A 191 -2.22 -4.38 -15.91
N ALA A 192 -2.55 -4.43 -14.62
CA ALA A 192 -1.59 -4.18 -13.53
C ALA A 192 -0.73 -5.41 -13.15
N VAL A 193 -1.19 -6.63 -13.44
CA VAL A 193 -0.45 -7.87 -13.10
C VAL A 193 0.95 -7.87 -13.70
N LEU A 194 1.06 -7.60 -15.00
CA LEU A 194 2.34 -7.68 -15.70
C LEU A 194 3.36 -6.64 -15.18
N PRO A 195 3.04 -5.33 -15.07
CA PRO A 195 3.94 -4.35 -14.49
C PRO A 195 4.31 -4.68 -13.04
N GLY A 196 3.35 -5.14 -12.24
CA GLY A 196 3.58 -5.52 -10.84
C GLY A 196 4.56 -6.67 -10.70
N LEU A 197 4.41 -7.73 -11.52
CA LEU A 197 5.34 -8.86 -11.54
C LEU A 197 6.73 -8.46 -12.02
N ILE A 198 6.82 -7.65 -13.07
CA ILE A 198 8.11 -7.13 -13.58
C ILE A 198 8.82 -6.36 -12.46
N LEU A 199 8.12 -5.48 -11.74
CA LEU A 199 8.70 -4.72 -10.65
C LEU A 199 9.14 -5.64 -9.50
N GLY A 200 8.35 -6.65 -9.15
CA GLY A 200 8.72 -7.66 -8.16
C GLY A 200 10.02 -8.40 -8.53
N VAL A 201 10.14 -8.82 -9.78
CA VAL A 201 11.36 -9.46 -10.31
C VAL A 201 12.55 -8.50 -10.27
N LEU A 202 12.35 -7.23 -10.62
CA LEU A 202 13.40 -6.21 -10.54
C LEU A 202 13.86 -5.97 -9.11
N TYR A 203 12.97 -5.99 -8.13
CA TYR A 203 13.36 -5.88 -6.72
C TYR A 203 14.19 -7.08 -6.26
N ILE A 204 13.77 -8.30 -6.63
CA ILE A 204 14.55 -9.51 -6.33
C ILE A 204 15.93 -9.45 -7.01
N ALA A 205 15.98 -9.06 -8.28
CA ALA A 205 17.23 -8.91 -9.01
C ALA A 205 18.14 -7.87 -8.34
N PHE A 206 17.58 -6.72 -7.94
CA PHE A 206 18.32 -5.69 -7.21
C PHE A 206 18.90 -6.21 -5.88
N ILE A 207 18.09 -6.93 -5.09
CA ILE A 207 18.52 -7.52 -3.81
C ILE A 207 19.70 -8.47 -4.02
N LEU A 208 19.60 -9.36 -5.02
CA LEU A 208 20.66 -10.33 -5.34
C LEU A 208 21.95 -9.64 -5.82
N VAL A 209 21.81 -8.71 -6.75
CA VAL A 209 22.97 -7.96 -7.29
C VAL A 209 23.62 -7.13 -6.19
N TYR A 210 22.83 -6.44 -5.37
CA TYR A 210 23.35 -5.66 -4.24
C TYR A 210 24.06 -6.53 -3.21
N GLY A 211 23.51 -7.71 -2.89
CA GLY A 211 24.13 -8.68 -2.00
C GLY A 211 25.45 -9.25 -2.53
N LEU A 212 25.62 -9.32 -3.85
CA LEU A 212 26.88 -9.73 -4.48
C LEU A 212 27.91 -8.60 -4.46
N ILE A 213 27.51 -7.35 -4.71
CA ILE A 213 28.40 -6.17 -4.75
C ILE A 213 28.84 -5.76 -3.34
N LYS A 214 27.93 -5.82 -2.36
CA LYS A 214 28.20 -5.45 -0.96
C LYS A 214 27.92 -6.63 -0.02
N PRO A 215 28.86 -7.60 0.07
CA PRO A 215 28.68 -8.81 0.87
C PRO A 215 28.41 -8.53 2.35
N ASP A 216 28.97 -7.46 2.89
CA ASP A 216 28.83 -7.07 4.30
C ASP A 216 27.42 -6.56 4.63
N SER A 217 26.68 -6.09 3.63
CA SER A 217 25.30 -5.59 3.82
C SER A 217 24.24 -6.69 3.78
N ALA A 218 24.56 -7.84 3.18
CA ALA A 218 23.65 -8.97 3.00
C ALA A 218 24.39 -10.29 3.31
N PRO A 219 24.68 -10.57 4.58
CA PRO A 219 25.44 -11.76 4.97
C PRO A 219 24.68 -13.05 4.64
N LEU A 220 25.45 -14.12 4.61
CA LEU A 220 24.92 -15.48 4.48
C LEU A 220 24.45 -15.96 5.84
N ASP A 221 23.37 -16.74 5.87
CA ASP A 221 22.90 -17.37 7.11
C ASP A 221 23.98 -18.35 7.65
N PRO A 222 24.44 -18.20 8.90
CA PRO A 222 25.39 -19.10 9.52
C PRO A 222 24.85 -20.51 9.76
N GLU A 223 23.54 -20.68 9.92
CA GLU A 223 22.88 -21.98 10.20
C GLU A 223 22.35 -22.70 8.93
N ARG A 224 23.09 -22.68 7.87
CA ARG A 224 22.68 -23.18 6.56
C ARG A 224 22.27 -24.65 6.53
N LYS A 225 21.01 -24.92 6.22
CA LYS A 225 20.59 -26.25 5.75
C LYS A 225 20.72 -26.35 4.22
N PRO A 226 21.18 -27.51 3.67
CA PRO A 226 21.22 -27.68 2.21
C PRO A 226 19.82 -27.64 1.60
N ILE A 227 19.68 -26.93 0.46
CA ILE A 227 18.41 -26.90 -0.28
C ILE A 227 18.10 -28.35 -0.68
N GLN A 228 17.06 -28.92 -0.10
CA GLN A 228 16.49 -30.19 -0.54
C GLN A 228 15.17 -29.86 -1.23
N LEU A 229 14.96 -30.44 -2.42
CA LEU A 229 13.64 -30.30 -3.11
C LEU A 229 12.49 -30.76 -2.20
N ARG A 230 12.79 -31.62 -1.24
CA ARG A 230 11.87 -32.06 -0.19
C ARG A 230 11.38 -30.93 0.70
N MET A 231 12.19 -29.86 0.90
CA MET A 231 11.80 -28.67 1.69
C MET A 231 10.70 -27.85 1.01
N ILE A 232 10.65 -27.85 -0.33
CA ILE A 232 9.54 -27.19 -1.06
C ILE A 232 8.25 -27.95 -0.82
N TRP A 233 8.34 -29.29 -0.83
CA TRP A 233 7.20 -30.17 -0.56
C TRP A 233 6.76 -30.08 0.90
N ASP A 234 7.70 -30.05 1.83
CA ASP A 234 7.44 -29.92 3.25
C ASP A 234 6.84 -28.52 3.57
N ALA A 235 7.33 -27.46 2.94
CA ALA A 235 6.76 -26.12 3.07
C ALA A 235 5.31 -26.01 2.54
N ILE A 236 5.01 -26.71 1.44
CA ILE A 236 3.63 -26.79 0.91
C ILE A 236 2.78 -27.68 1.83
N LYS A 237 3.35 -28.75 2.36
CA LYS A 237 2.67 -29.69 3.25
C LYS A 237 2.36 -29.04 4.61
N ASP A 238 3.29 -28.28 5.19
CA ASP A 238 3.09 -27.55 6.45
C ASP A 238 1.99 -26.46 6.33
N ILE A 239 1.72 -25.96 5.12
CA ILE A 239 0.59 -25.06 4.86
C ILE A 239 -0.73 -25.85 4.79
N TYR A 240 -0.67 -27.12 4.37
CA TYR A 240 -1.87 -27.94 4.11
C TYR A 240 -2.26 -28.85 5.28
N ASP A 241 -1.27 -29.33 6.07
CA ASP A 241 -1.52 -30.32 7.15
C ASP A 241 -1.98 -29.72 8.48
N ASP A 242 -2.09 -28.38 8.61
CA ASP A 242 -2.50 -27.70 9.85
C ASP A 242 -4.03 -27.57 10.01
N ASP A 243 -4.83 -28.19 9.12
CA ASP A 243 -6.30 -28.26 9.25
C ASP A 243 -6.78 -29.32 10.26
N GLY A 244 -5.89 -29.92 11.06
CA GLY A 244 -6.16 -31.09 11.88
C GLY A 244 -6.15 -30.94 13.40
N THR A 245 -5.94 -29.74 13.96
CA THR A 245 -6.05 -29.55 15.43
C THR A 245 -6.58 -28.17 15.77
N ILE A 246 -7.89 -28.05 15.89
CA ILE A 246 -8.56 -27.14 16.81
C ILE A 246 -8.75 -27.89 18.14
#